data_2342c91e072460ab476cceecdb67a5df
#
_entry.id   2342c91e072460ab476cceecdb67a5df
#
_cell.length_a   1.000
_cell.length_b   1.000
_cell.length_c   1.000
_cell.angle_alpha   90.00
_cell.angle_beta   90.00
_cell.angle_gamma   90.00
#
_symmetry.space_group_name_H-M   'P 1'
#
loop_
_entity.id
_entity.type
_entity.pdbx_description
1 polymer ?
#
loop_
_entity_poly.entity_id
_entity_poly.type
_entity_poly.pdbx_seq_one_letter_code
_entity_poly.pdbx_strand_id
1 'polypeptide(L)'
;MKISELSRRTGVPVASIKYFLRQGLLPAGRATAATLAEYGEEHAQRLRLIKALTTLGGLSIAATREVLGAVDQAHSSESALGAVSYALPVPVAAQGAVGHDEDEADEAGADTTAGAEVAELLTALDWQAPGTSPHVKGLTVALEELRRLDAQYAPGELAAYARLAESVARLDLERAAGLDDPVALAERAVIVFAICAPVFELLRRLAQEDQVRRRVTAAARGGGGGDAAPR
;
A
#
# COMPACT_ATOMS: atom_id res chain seq x y z
N MET A 1 -16.67 -25.58 -12.87
CA MET A 1 -17.80 -25.28 -11.95
C MET A 1 -18.78 -24.31 -12.59
N LYS A 2 -20.04 -24.25 -12.15
CA LYS A 2 -21.03 -23.26 -12.63
C LYS A 2 -20.83 -21.92 -11.94
N ILE A 3 -21.34 -20.82 -12.52
CA ILE A 3 -21.22 -19.46 -11.96
C ILE A 3 -21.77 -19.34 -10.53
N SER A 4 -22.84 -20.07 -10.19
CA SER A 4 -23.40 -20.09 -8.83
C SER A 4 -22.46 -20.73 -7.80
N GLU A 5 -21.73 -21.76 -8.22
CA GLU A 5 -20.73 -22.42 -7.39
C GLU A 5 -19.48 -21.55 -7.23
N LEU A 6 -19.04 -20.90 -8.31
CA LEU A 6 -17.97 -19.92 -8.30
C LEU A 6 -18.27 -18.77 -7.32
N SER A 7 -19.52 -18.25 -7.36
CA SER A 7 -20.01 -17.22 -6.43
C SER A 7 -19.94 -17.70 -4.96
N ARG A 8 -20.40 -18.90 -4.68
CA ARG A 8 -20.36 -19.47 -3.32
C ARG A 8 -18.94 -19.65 -2.81
N ARG A 9 -18.00 -20.11 -3.64
CA ARG A 9 -16.60 -20.35 -3.28
C ARG A 9 -15.82 -19.05 -3.02
N THR A 10 -16.08 -18.04 -3.82
CA THR A 10 -15.33 -16.77 -3.76
C THR A 10 -15.99 -15.71 -2.85
N GLY A 11 -17.26 -15.94 -2.48
CA GLY A 11 -18.07 -14.95 -1.77
C GLY A 11 -18.33 -13.69 -2.63
N VAL A 12 -18.21 -13.78 -3.95
CA VAL A 12 -18.52 -12.70 -4.88
C VAL A 12 -19.92 -12.94 -5.46
N PRO A 13 -20.87 -11.99 -5.37
CA PRO A 13 -22.21 -12.14 -5.90
C PRO A 13 -22.21 -12.42 -7.42
N VAL A 14 -23.14 -13.26 -7.89
CA VAL A 14 -23.25 -13.60 -9.33
C VAL A 14 -23.39 -12.35 -10.20
N ALA A 15 -24.09 -11.32 -9.74
CA ALA A 15 -24.22 -10.04 -10.44
C ALA A 15 -22.85 -9.35 -10.64
N SER A 16 -22.01 -9.35 -9.61
CA SER A 16 -20.65 -8.81 -9.68
C SER A 16 -19.75 -9.64 -10.59
N ILE A 17 -19.86 -10.99 -10.56
CA ILE A 17 -19.12 -11.86 -11.47
C ILE A 17 -19.48 -11.53 -12.92
N LYS A 18 -20.78 -11.42 -13.25
CA LYS A 18 -21.25 -11.03 -14.58
C LYS A 18 -20.76 -9.63 -14.99
N TYR A 19 -20.68 -8.71 -14.03
CA TYR A 19 -20.14 -7.37 -14.25
C TYR A 19 -18.65 -7.46 -14.61
N PHE A 20 -17.84 -8.19 -13.84
CA PHE A 20 -16.40 -8.35 -14.09
C PHE A 20 -16.10 -9.04 -15.43
N LEU A 21 -16.93 -10.03 -15.83
CA LEU A 21 -16.87 -10.64 -17.17
C LEU A 21 -17.09 -9.59 -18.28
N ARG A 22 -18.12 -8.73 -18.13
CA ARG A 22 -18.39 -7.65 -19.10
C ARG A 22 -17.31 -6.59 -19.14
N GLN A 23 -16.66 -6.31 -18.01
CA GLN A 23 -15.56 -5.35 -17.92
C GLN A 23 -14.22 -5.93 -18.38
N GLY A 24 -14.16 -7.21 -18.75
CA GLY A 24 -12.92 -7.89 -19.16
C GLY A 24 -11.92 -8.12 -18.02
N LEU A 25 -12.34 -7.96 -16.77
CA LEU A 25 -11.50 -8.23 -15.59
C LEU A 25 -11.37 -9.74 -15.31
N LEU A 26 -12.43 -10.49 -15.61
CA LEU A 26 -12.49 -11.93 -15.50
C LEU A 26 -12.58 -12.54 -16.90
N PRO A 27 -11.72 -13.51 -17.26
CA PRO A 27 -11.82 -14.24 -18.52
C PRO A 27 -13.17 -14.94 -18.67
N ALA A 28 -13.60 -15.16 -19.90
CA ALA A 28 -14.81 -15.94 -20.17
C ALA A 28 -14.59 -17.40 -19.75
N GLY A 29 -15.61 -18.00 -19.13
CA GLY A 29 -15.57 -19.44 -18.86
C GLY A 29 -15.65 -20.27 -20.17
N ARG A 30 -15.22 -21.51 -20.08
CA ARG A 30 -15.32 -22.45 -21.21
C ARG A 30 -16.78 -22.74 -21.54
N ALA A 31 -17.22 -22.43 -22.76
CA ALA A 31 -18.56 -22.72 -23.20
C ALA A 31 -18.78 -24.24 -23.26
N THR A 32 -19.84 -24.75 -22.62
CA THR A 32 -20.22 -26.16 -22.60
C THR A 32 -21.55 -26.41 -23.32
N ALA A 33 -22.38 -25.36 -23.47
CA ALA A 33 -23.60 -25.33 -24.27
C ALA A 33 -23.92 -23.89 -24.67
N ALA A 34 -24.92 -23.65 -25.48
CA ALA A 34 -25.28 -22.34 -26.00
C ALA A 34 -25.47 -21.24 -24.94
N THR A 35 -25.78 -21.62 -23.70
CA THR A 35 -26.02 -20.68 -22.58
C THR A 35 -25.27 -21.06 -21.29
N LEU A 36 -24.40 -22.07 -21.31
CA LEU A 36 -23.71 -22.61 -20.13
C LEU A 36 -22.19 -22.46 -20.30
N ALA A 37 -21.57 -21.81 -19.35
CA ALA A 37 -20.13 -21.72 -19.23
C ALA A 37 -19.64 -22.43 -17.95
N GLU A 38 -18.49 -23.06 -18.05
CA GLU A 38 -17.74 -23.62 -16.92
C GLU A 38 -16.55 -22.77 -16.57
N TYR A 39 -16.33 -22.61 -15.26
CA TYR A 39 -15.25 -21.83 -14.69
C TYR A 39 -14.30 -22.78 -13.93
N GLY A 40 -12.99 -22.52 -14.01
CA GLY A 40 -11.95 -23.28 -13.34
C GLY A 40 -11.49 -22.62 -12.05
N GLU A 41 -10.43 -23.16 -11.45
CA GLU A 41 -9.82 -22.61 -10.23
C GLU A 41 -9.16 -21.25 -10.50
N GLU A 42 -8.59 -21.06 -11.69
CA GLU A 42 -8.03 -19.82 -12.17
C GLU A 42 -9.04 -18.64 -12.12
N HIS A 43 -10.30 -18.92 -12.43
CA HIS A 43 -11.37 -17.92 -12.29
C HIS A 43 -11.65 -17.58 -10.82
N ALA A 44 -11.56 -18.57 -9.92
CA ALA A 44 -11.75 -18.32 -8.50
C ALA A 44 -10.59 -17.49 -7.92
N GLN A 45 -9.35 -17.78 -8.29
CA GLN A 45 -8.18 -16.99 -7.91
C GLN A 45 -8.28 -15.57 -8.44
N ARG A 46 -8.60 -15.40 -9.73
CA ARG A 46 -8.78 -14.08 -10.34
C ARG A 46 -9.88 -13.26 -9.66
N LEU A 47 -11.00 -13.87 -9.28
CA LEU A 47 -12.07 -13.19 -8.55
C LEU A 47 -11.65 -12.77 -7.14
N ARG A 48 -10.84 -13.57 -6.42
CA ARG A 48 -10.29 -13.19 -5.14
C ARG A 48 -9.37 -11.96 -5.28
N LEU A 49 -8.50 -11.96 -6.29
CA LEU A 49 -7.63 -10.82 -6.58
C LEU A 49 -8.43 -9.56 -6.94
N ILE A 50 -9.44 -9.65 -7.83
CA ILE A 50 -10.32 -8.52 -8.16
C ILE A 50 -10.99 -7.97 -6.89
N LYS A 51 -11.52 -8.85 -6.03
CA LYS A 51 -12.14 -8.45 -4.78
C LYS A 51 -11.14 -7.80 -3.83
N ALA A 52 -9.93 -8.33 -3.71
CA ALA A 52 -8.88 -7.76 -2.90
C ALA A 52 -8.50 -6.34 -3.39
N LEU A 53 -8.25 -6.17 -4.68
CA LEU A 53 -7.92 -4.87 -5.28
C LEU A 53 -9.04 -3.84 -5.09
N THR A 54 -10.29 -4.21 -5.36
CA THR A 54 -11.41 -3.27 -5.30
C THR A 54 -11.90 -2.99 -3.89
N THR A 55 -11.94 -4.00 -3.00
CA THR A 55 -12.55 -3.88 -1.67
C THR A 55 -11.52 -3.49 -0.59
N LEU A 56 -10.32 -4.08 -0.64
CA LEU A 56 -9.25 -3.83 0.34
C LEU A 56 -8.29 -2.75 -0.15
N GLY A 57 -7.87 -2.85 -1.41
CA GLY A 57 -6.98 -1.87 -2.04
C GLY A 57 -7.67 -0.57 -2.44
N GLY A 58 -9.01 -0.53 -2.48
CA GLY A 58 -9.77 0.67 -2.82
C GLY A 58 -9.64 1.11 -4.29
N LEU A 59 -9.16 0.22 -5.19
CA LEU A 59 -8.91 0.56 -6.58
C LEU A 59 -10.22 0.71 -7.38
N SER A 60 -10.22 1.67 -8.30
CA SER A 60 -11.25 1.76 -9.34
C SER A 60 -11.19 0.55 -10.28
N ILE A 61 -12.26 0.33 -11.05
CA ILE A 61 -12.29 -0.74 -12.07
C ILE A 61 -11.22 -0.53 -13.15
N ALA A 62 -10.93 0.72 -13.52
CA ALA A 62 -9.86 1.04 -14.47
C ALA A 62 -8.49 0.66 -13.90
N ALA A 63 -8.14 1.15 -12.72
CA ALA A 63 -6.88 0.81 -12.04
C ALA A 63 -6.76 -0.70 -11.78
N THR A 64 -7.86 -1.36 -11.37
CA THR A 64 -7.88 -2.81 -11.21
C THR A 64 -7.51 -3.54 -12.52
N ARG A 65 -8.01 -3.05 -13.68
CA ARG A 65 -7.68 -3.63 -14.98
C ARG A 65 -6.20 -3.49 -15.32
N GLU A 66 -5.59 -2.34 -15.03
CA GLU A 66 -4.17 -2.09 -15.26
C GLU A 66 -3.30 -3.02 -14.42
N VAL A 67 -3.60 -3.15 -13.11
CA VAL A 67 -2.89 -4.10 -12.23
C VAL A 67 -3.02 -5.53 -12.72
N LEU A 68 -4.24 -5.97 -13.06
CA LEU A 68 -4.46 -7.32 -13.55
C LEU A 68 -3.71 -7.58 -14.87
N GLY A 69 -3.66 -6.58 -15.77
CA GLY A 69 -2.86 -6.65 -16.99
C GLY A 69 -1.37 -6.77 -16.72
N ALA A 70 -0.86 -6.01 -15.76
CA ALA A 70 0.55 -6.07 -15.35
C ALA A 70 0.89 -7.41 -14.68
N VAL A 71 0.00 -7.95 -13.83
CA VAL A 71 0.16 -9.29 -13.23
C VAL A 71 0.14 -10.39 -14.29
N ASP A 72 -0.73 -10.31 -15.28
CA ASP A 72 -0.81 -11.27 -16.38
C ASP A 72 0.44 -11.27 -17.28
N GLN A 73 1.14 -10.12 -17.35
CA GLN A 73 2.39 -9.94 -18.10
C GLN A 73 3.64 -10.17 -17.23
N ALA A 74 3.46 -10.36 -15.93
CA ALA A 74 4.58 -10.56 -15.01
C ALA A 74 5.33 -11.85 -15.33
N HIS A 75 6.65 -11.74 -15.52
CA HIS A 75 7.53 -12.87 -15.81
C HIS A 75 8.19 -13.41 -14.54
N SER A 76 8.00 -12.72 -13.41
CA SER A 76 8.50 -13.12 -12.10
C SER A 76 7.55 -12.67 -11.00
N SER A 77 7.69 -13.31 -9.83
CA SER A 77 6.98 -12.94 -8.60
C SER A 77 7.26 -11.49 -8.19
N GLU A 78 8.49 -11.01 -8.37
CA GLU A 78 8.91 -9.65 -8.04
C GLU A 78 8.20 -8.62 -8.92
N SER A 79 8.05 -8.90 -10.23
CA SER A 79 7.33 -7.99 -11.12
C SER A 79 5.83 -7.91 -10.79
N ALA A 80 5.22 -9.03 -10.35
CA ALA A 80 3.83 -9.03 -9.88
C ALA A 80 3.65 -8.23 -8.58
N LEU A 81 4.59 -8.37 -7.62
CA LEU A 81 4.60 -7.57 -6.39
C LEU A 81 4.76 -6.08 -6.68
N GLY A 82 5.67 -5.73 -7.58
CA GLY A 82 5.86 -4.35 -8.02
C GLY A 82 4.59 -3.75 -8.60
N ALA A 83 3.92 -4.44 -9.52
CA ALA A 83 2.66 -4.00 -10.12
C ALA A 83 1.58 -3.69 -9.07
N VAL A 84 1.43 -4.55 -8.07
CA VAL A 84 0.49 -4.32 -6.96
C VAL A 84 0.91 -3.12 -6.12
N SER A 85 2.19 -3.02 -5.74
CA SER A 85 2.69 -1.93 -4.89
C SER A 85 2.46 -0.56 -5.54
N TYR A 86 2.75 -0.43 -6.85
CA TYR A 86 2.61 0.83 -7.58
C TYR A 86 1.14 1.25 -7.80
N ALA A 87 0.24 0.29 -7.84
CA ALA A 87 -1.18 0.57 -8.10
C ALA A 87 -1.98 0.88 -6.83
N LEU A 88 -1.49 0.49 -5.65
CA LEU A 88 -2.19 0.80 -4.42
C LEU A 88 -2.13 2.31 -4.12
N PRO A 89 -3.25 2.91 -3.66
CA PRO A 89 -3.29 4.33 -3.35
C PRO A 89 -2.25 4.73 -2.29
N VAL A 90 -1.52 5.79 -2.56
CA VAL A 90 -0.67 6.44 -1.54
C VAL A 90 -1.54 7.15 -0.49
N PRO A 91 -1.05 7.36 0.74
CA PRO A 91 -1.79 8.08 1.79
C PRO A 91 -2.31 9.45 1.33
N VAL A 92 -3.47 9.87 1.86
CA VAL A 92 -4.20 11.09 1.44
C VAL A 92 -3.34 12.36 1.49
N ALA A 93 -2.43 12.49 2.46
CA ALA A 93 -1.52 13.63 2.53
C ALA A 93 -0.61 13.77 1.29
N ALA A 94 -0.41 12.68 0.56
CA ALA A 94 0.40 12.63 -0.65
C ALA A 94 -0.45 12.65 -1.94
N GLN A 95 -1.79 12.62 -1.85
CA GLN A 95 -2.69 12.57 -3.01
C GLN A 95 -2.86 13.93 -3.71
N GLY A 96 -2.54 15.04 -3.05
CA GLY A 96 -2.64 16.38 -3.63
C GLY A 96 -1.74 16.62 -4.86
N ALA A 97 -0.78 15.73 -5.10
CA ALA A 97 0.13 15.80 -6.24
C ALA A 97 -0.23 14.86 -7.41
N VAL A 98 -1.23 13.99 -7.24
CA VAL A 98 -1.58 12.97 -8.25
C VAL A 98 -2.84 13.34 -9.04
N GLY A 99 -3.44 14.51 -8.78
CA GLY A 99 -4.66 14.97 -9.44
C GLY A 99 -4.40 16.21 -10.32
N HIS A 100 -4.58 16.05 -11.60
CA HIS A 100 -4.63 17.00 -12.72
C HIS A 100 -3.28 17.35 -13.37
N ASP A 101 -3.19 16.92 -14.64
CA ASP A 101 -2.18 17.18 -15.65
C ASP A 101 -0.90 16.35 -15.53
N GLU A 102 -0.95 15.14 -16.14
CA GLU A 102 0.17 14.20 -16.21
C GLU A 102 1.40 14.75 -16.96
N ASP A 103 1.25 15.80 -17.74
CA ASP A 103 2.32 16.34 -18.60
C ASP A 103 3.16 17.47 -17.95
N GLU A 104 2.68 18.16 -16.91
CA GLU A 104 3.44 19.22 -16.21
C GLU A 104 4.01 18.80 -14.83
N ALA A 105 3.56 17.67 -14.26
CA ALA A 105 3.98 17.24 -12.93
C ALA A 105 5.32 16.49 -12.89
N ASP A 106 5.84 16.04 -14.01
CA ASP A 106 7.04 15.18 -14.05
C ASP A 106 8.35 15.92 -13.80
N GLU A 107 8.44 17.23 -14.05
CA GLU A 107 9.66 18.01 -13.82
C GLU A 107 9.64 18.83 -12.51
N ALA A 108 8.45 19.19 -12.00
CA ALA A 108 8.34 20.11 -10.86
C ALA A 108 8.73 19.51 -9.49
N GLY A 109 8.63 18.20 -9.32
CA GLY A 109 8.88 17.54 -8.01
C GLY A 109 10.37 17.32 -7.70
N ALA A 110 11.23 17.20 -8.73
CA ALA A 110 12.66 16.91 -8.54
C ALA A 110 13.50 18.15 -8.19
N ASP A 111 13.02 19.35 -8.53
CA ASP A 111 13.76 20.61 -8.40
C ASP A 111 13.47 21.35 -7.08
N THR A 112 12.65 20.75 -6.21
CA THR A 112 12.33 21.31 -4.90
C THR A 112 13.33 20.89 -3.83
N THR A 113 13.42 21.67 -2.75
CA THR A 113 14.26 21.32 -1.58
C THR A 113 13.83 19.95 -0.99
N ALA A 114 12.54 19.64 -1.01
CA ALA A 114 12.02 18.34 -0.55
C ALA A 114 12.41 17.20 -1.50
N GLY A 115 12.38 17.45 -2.82
CA GLY A 115 12.86 16.48 -3.82
C GLY A 115 14.33 16.13 -3.65
N ALA A 116 15.18 17.14 -3.42
CA ALA A 116 16.61 16.94 -3.13
C ALA A 116 16.80 16.13 -1.83
N GLU A 117 16.06 16.44 -0.76
CA GLU A 117 16.12 15.70 0.51
C GLU A 117 15.72 14.22 0.35
N VAL A 118 14.67 13.94 -0.45
CA VAL A 118 14.27 12.56 -0.75
C VAL A 118 15.35 11.85 -1.55
N ALA A 119 15.96 12.49 -2.55
CA ALA A 119 17.03 11.91 -3.35
C ALA A 119 18.28 11.60 -2.51
N GLU A 120 18.67 12.50 -1.61
CA GLU A 120 19.75 12.28 -0.64
C GLU A 120 19.45 11.11 0.29
N LEU A 121 18.20 11.01 0.80
CA LEU A 121 17.75 9.90 1.65
C LEU A 121 17.86 8.56 0.93
N LEU A 122 17.33 8.47 -0.30
CA LEU A 122 17.40 7.25 -1.12
C LEU A 122 18.86 6.82 -1.35
N THR A 123 19.72 7.77 -1.66
CA THR A 123 21.17 7.52 -1.87
C THR A 123 21.83 7.04 -0.57
N ALA A 124 21.53 7.68 0.56
CA ALA A 124 22.13 7.33 1.85
C ALA A 124 21.70 5.94 2.37
N LEU A 125 20.53 5.45 1.93
CA LEU A 125 19.99 4.14 2.28
C LEU A 125 20.23 3.07 1.20
N ASP A 126 20.83 3.43 0.08
CA ASP A 126 21.00 2.57 -1.11
C ASP A 126 19.65 2.01 -1.63
N TRP A 127 18.59 2.81 -1.56
CA TRP A 127 17.28 2.41 -2.05
C TRP A 127 17.13 2.68 -3.54
N GLN A 128 16.77 1.63 -4.29
CA GLN A 128 16.67 1.65 -5.76
C GLN A 128 15.27 2.08 -6.25
N ALA A 129 14.75 3.18 -5.72
CA ALA A 129 13.45 3.70 -6.15
C ALA A 129 13.65 4.76 -7.26
N PRO A 130 13.01 4.61 -8.44
CA PRO A 130 13.10 5.61 -9.49
C PRO A 130 12.37 6.90 -9.10
N GLY A 131 12.84 8.06 -9.55
CA GLY A 131 12.21 9.36 -9.27
C GLY A 131 10.76 9.46 -9.76
N THR A 132 10.38 8.68 -10.77
CA THR A 132 9.02 8.56 -11.29
C THR A 132 8.08 7.77 -10.37
N SER A 133 8.61 7.09 -9.34
CA SER A 133 7.81 6.31 -8.39
C SER A 133 6.73 7.16 -7.73
N PRO A 134 5.46 6.69 -7.66
CA PRO A 134 4.39 7.38 -6.95
C PRO A 134 4.70 7.55 -5.45
N HIS A 135 5.50 6.65 -4.88
CA HIS A 135 5.91 6.72 -3.47
C HIS A 135 6.96 7.81 -3.25
N VAL A 136 7.89 8.00 -4.17
CA VAL A 136 8.88 9.09 -4.14
C VAL A 136 8.16 10.43 -4.28
N LYS A 137 7.30 10.58 -5.28
CA LYS A 137 6.46 11.77 -5.47
C LYS A 137 5.62 12.08 -4.23
N GLY A 138 4.94 11.06 -3.69
CA GLY A 138 4.11 11.21 -2.49
C GLY A 138 4.91 11.63 -1.24
N LEU A 139 6.11 11.09 -1.04
CA LEU A 139 6.96 11.49 0.07
C LEU A 139 7.44 12.95 -0.09
N THR A 140 7.85 13.34 -1.30
CA THR A 140 8.25 14.74 -1.61
C THR A 140 7.14 15.70 -1.24
N VAL A 141 5.91 15.45 -1.68
CA VAL A 141 4.75 16.30 -1.35
C VAL A 141 4.49 16.37 0.15
N ALA A 142 4.54 15.24 0.85
CA ALA A 142 4.36 15.21 2.29
C ALA A 142 5.42 16.03 3.03
N LEU A 143 6.68 16.00 2.59
CA LEU A 143 7.76 16.81 3.17
C LEU A 143 7.59 18.30 2.85
N GLU A 144 7.09 18.65 1.67
CA GLU A 144 6.74 20.05 1.34
C GLU A 144 5.64 20.58 2.24
N GLU A 145 4.59 19.80 2.48
CA GLU A 145 3.51 20.20 3.41
C GLU A 145 4.03 20.37 4.84
N LEU A 146 4.89 19.48 5.32
CA LEU A 146 5.51 19.63 6.64
C LEU A 146 6.33 20.94 6.74
N ARG A 147 7.03 21.33 5.69
CA ARG A 147 7.74 22.61 5.62
C ARG A 147 6.82 23.81 5.68
N ARG A 148 5.69 23.77 4.94
CA ARG A 148 4.68 24.84 4.98
C ARG A 148 4.07 25.01 6.36
N LEU A 149 4.03 23.93 7.17
CA LEU A 149 3.53 23.91 8.53
C LEU A 149 4.61 24.18 9.59
N ASP A 150 5.83 24.47 9.19
CA ASP A 150 7.03 24.62 10.08
C ASP A 150 7.23 23.40 11.01
N ALA A 151 6.96 22.19 10.46
CA ALA A 151 6.99 20.91 11.16
C ALA A 151 7.92 19.87 10.49
N GLN A 152 8.95 20.35 9.78
CA GLN A 152 9.91 19.49 9.09
C GLN A 152 10.72 18.63 10.08
N TYR A 153 11.17 17.51 9.57
CA TYR A 153 12.08 16.65 10.33
C TYR A 153 13.43 17.33 10.57
N ALA A 154 13.98 17.15 11.77
CA ALA A 154 15.37 17.54 12.04
C ALA A 154 16.34 16.64 11.23
N PRO A 155 17.56 17.10 10.94
CA PRO A 155 18.57 16.32 10.25
C PRO A 155 18.76 14.94 10.89
N GLY A 156 18.66 13.88 10.10
CA GLY A 156 18.80 12.50 10.55
C GLY A 156 17.54 11.84 11.13
N GLU A 157 16.49 12.59 11.48
CA GLU A 157 15.24 12.01 11.97
C GLU A 157 14.54 11.21 10.86
N LEU A 158 14.45 11.74 9.66
CA LEU A 158 13.83 11.07 8.51
C LEU A 158 14.53 9.75 8.21
N ALA A 159 15.87 9.70 8.27
CA ALA A 159 16.63 8.47 8.09
C ALA A 159 16.34 7.41 9.17
N ALA A 160 16.06 7.83 10.40
CA ALA A 160 15.66 6.91 11.47
C ALA A 160 14.28 6.27 11.16
N TYR A 161 13.31 7.07 10.71
CA TYR A 161 12.01 6.57 10.26
C TYR A 161 12.15 5.63 9.05
N ALA A 162 13.01 5.98 8.09
CA ALA A 162 13.22 5.16 6.90
C ALA A 162 13.78 3.77 7.24
N ARG A 163 14.74 3.66 8.16
CA ARG A 163 15.25 2.35 8.63
C ARG A 163 14.19 1.50 9.32
N LEU A 164 13.26 2.11 10.06
CA LEU A 164 12.13 1.40 10.64
C LEU A 164 11.16 0.92 9.54
N ALA A 165 10.90 1.78 8.55
CA ALA A 165 10.08 1.42 7.38
C ALA A 165 10.69 0.26 6.58
N GLU A 166 12.02 0.26 6.36
CA GLU A 166 12.73 -0.86 5.74
C GLU A 166 12.52 -2.18 6.50
N SER A 167 12.59 -2.13 7.83
CA SER A 167 12.37 -3.30 8.67
C SER A 167 10.94 -3.82 8.55
N VAL A 168 9.94 -2.94 8.48
CA VAL A 168 8.54 -3.31 8.25
C VAL A 168 8.35 -3.88 6.85
N ALA A 169 8.90 -3.23 5.82
CA ALA A 169 8.81 -3.69 4.43
C ALA A 169 9.38 -5.11 4.26
N ARG A 170 10.49 -5.42 4.92
CA ARG A 170 11.06 -6.77 4.91
C ARG A 170 10.11 -7.80 5.53
N LEU A 171 9.47 -7.49 6.67
CA LEU A 171 8.48 -8.39 7.28
C LEU A 171 7.25 -8.58 6.38
N ASP A 172 6.80 -7.53 5.71
CA ASP A 172 5.67 -7.58 4.79
C ASP A 172 5.99 -8.45 3.56
N LEU A 173 7.19 -8.31 2.99
CA LEU A 173 7.65 -9.13 1.86
C LEU A 173 7.84 -10.60 2.26
N GLU A 174 8.43 -10.89 3.43
CA GLU A 174 8.54 -12.24 3.97
C GLU A 174 7.15 -12.88 4.14
N ARG A 175 6.15 -12.11 4.59
CA ARG A 175 4.77 -12.56 4.74
C ARG A 175 4.08 -12.81 3.39
N ALA A 176 4.43 -12.05 2.37
CA ALA A 176 3.92 -12.24 1.00
C ALA A 176 4.61 -13.41 0.28
N ALA A 177 5.85 -13.75 0.63
CA ALA A 177 6.67 -14.74 -0.04
C ALA A 177 6.13 -16.19 0.03
N GLY A 178 6.70 -17.08 -0.79
CA GLY A 178 6.44 -18.53 -0.75
C GLY A 178 5.27 -18.99 -1.63
N LEU A 179 4.88 -18.19 -2.62
CA LEU A 179 3.90 -18.55 -3.66
C LEU A 179 4.55 -18.44 -5.04
N ASP A 180 4.54 -19.55 -5.78
CA ASP A 180 5.09 -19.60 -7.15
C ASP A 180 4.09 -19.05 -8.19
N ASP A 181 2.79 -19.07 -7.88
CA ASP A 181 1.74 -18.55 -8.77
C ASP A 181 1.63 -17.02 -8.65
N PRO A 182 1.90 -16.25 -9.73
CA PRO A 182 1.87 -14.79 -9.72
C PRO A 182 0.53 -14.20 -9.29
N VAL A 183 -0.59 -14.84 -9.64
CA VAL A 183 -1.93 -14.36 -9.27
C VAL A 183 -2.20 -14.54 -7.79
N ALA A 184 -1.83 -15.70 -7.21
CA ALA A 184 -1.97 -15.95 -5.78
C ALA A 184 -1.02 -15.06 -4.97
N LEU A 185 0.18 -14.80 -5.50
CA LEU A 185 1.12 -13.87 -4.89
C LEU A 185 0.58 -12.43 -4.91
N ALA A 186 0.03 -11.98 -6.04
CA ALA A 186 -0.57 -10.65 -6.15
C ALA A 186 -1.78 -10.49 -5.20
N GLU A 187 -2.63 -11.53 -5.06
CA GLU A 187 -3.73 -11.55 -4.08
C GLU A 187 -3.19 -11.35 -2.66
N ARG A 188 -2.15 -12.09 -2.29
CA ARG A 188 -1.52 -11.98 -0.97
C ARG A 188 -0.86 -10.62 -0.76
N ALA A 189 -0.18 -10.09 -1.77
CA ALA A 189 0.45 -8.77 -1.72
C ALA A 189 -0.58 -7.66 -1.46
N VAL A 190 -1.74 -7.68 -2.12
CA VAL A 190 -2.83 -6.73 -1.84
C VAL A 190 -3.28 -6.83 -0.39
N ILE A 191 -3.47 -8.05 0.13
CA ILE A 191 -3.87 -8.24 1.54
C ILE A 191 -2.81 -7.67 2.47
N VAL A 192 -1.54 -7.99 2.25
CA VAL A 192 -0.43 -7.51 3.09
C VAL A 192 -0.31 -5.99 2.99
N PHE A 193 -0.22 -5.42 1.80
CA PHE A 193 0.05 -3.99 1.62
C PHE A 193 -1.16 -3.11 1.99
N ALA A 194 -2.39 -3.57 1.71
CA ALA A 194 -3.59 -2.79 2.01
C ALA A 194 -4.08 -2.95 3.45
N ILE A 195 -3.90 -4.11 4.08
CA ILE A 195 -4.42 -4.39 5.44
C ILE A 195 -3.33 -4.22 6.50
N CYS A 196 -2.08 -4.64 6.23
CA CYS A 196 -1.01 -4.53 7.21
C CYS A 196 -0.63 -3.06 7.48
N ALA A 197 -0.74 -2.17 6.49
CA ALA A 197 -0.46 -0.76 6.69
C ALA A 197 -1.35 -0.12 7.78
N PRO A 198 -2.69 -0.26 7.78
CA PRO A 198 -3.54 0.18 8.89
C PRO A 198 -3.20 -0.48 10.24
N VAL A 199 -2.86 -1.76 10.24
CA VAL A 199 -2.45 -2.47 11.48
C VAL A 199 -1.18 -1.86 12.05
N PHE A 200 -0.17 -1.62 11.21
CA PHE A 200 1.07 -0.98 11.62
C PHE A 200 0.84 0.43 12.15
N GLU A 201 0.00 1.22 11.50
CA GLU A 201 -0.37 2.56 11.98
C GLU A 201 -1.05 2.53 13.35
N LEU A 202 -1.95 1.58 13.60
CA LEU A 202 -2.57 1.39 14.90
C LEU A 202 -1.56 0.98 15.98
N LEU A 203 -0.63 0.08 15.65
CA LEU A 203 0.47 -0.29 16.56
C LEU A 203 1.35 0.90 16.90
N ARG A 204 1.68 1.74 15.91
CA ARG A 204 2.44 2.97 16.11
C ARG A 204 1.72 3.93 17.06
N ARG A 205 0.40 4.11 16.90
CA ARG A 205 -0.43 4.95 17.79
C ARG A 205 -0.49 4.40 19.20
N LEU A 206 -0.64 3.09 19.37
CA LEU A 206 -0.61 2.44 20.70
C LEU A 206 0.74 2.64 21.39
N ALA A 207 1.84 2.51 20.66
CA ALA A 207 3.17 2.78 21.20
C ALA A 207 3.33 4.25 21.62
N GLN A 208 2.80 5.20 20.83
CA GLN A 208 2.78 6.62 21.21
C GLN A 208 1.97 6.84 22.49
N GLU A 209 0.80 6.25 22.61
CA GLU A 209 -0.05 6.34 23.82
C GLU A 209 0.70 5.82 25.06
N ASP A 210 1.35 4.67 24.98
CA ASP A 210 2.14 4.11 26.07
C ASP A 210 3.28 5.06 26.48
N GLN A 211 4.02 5.60 25.50
CA GLN A 211 5.10 6.55 25.79
C GLN A 211 4.62 7.83 26.47
N VAL A 212 3.48 8.38 26.03
CA VAL A 212 2.87 9.55 26.67
C VAL A 212 2.48 9.23 28.11
N ARG A 213 1.80 8.10 28.36
CA ARG A 213 1.41 7.66 29.72
C ARG A 213 2.61 7.50 30.63
N ARG A 214 3.70 6.89 30.16
CA ARG A 214 4.95 6.75 30.94
C ARG A 214 5.54 8.10 31.31
N ARG A 215 5.60 9.05 30.40
CA ARG A 215 6.11 10.41 30.67
C ARG A 215 5.26 11.14 31.70
N VAL A 216 3.93 11.08 31.59
CA VAL A 216 3.00 11.69 32.57
C VAL A 216 3.21 11.08 33.97
N THR A 217 3.32 9.74 34.04
CA THR A 217 3.52 9.05 35.31
C THR A 217 4.89 9.39 35.94
N ALA A 218 5.93 9.50 35.13
CA ALA A 218 7.27 9.90 35.61
C ALA A 218 7.26 11.33 36.11
N ALA A 219 6.62 12.26 35.42
CA ALA A 219 6.49 13.66 35.86
C ALA A 219 5.74 13.79 37.19
N ALA A 220 4.65 13.02 37.37
CA ALA A 220 3.89 13.00 38.64
C ALA A 220 4.71 12.47 39.83
N ARG A 221 5.62 11.50 39.59
CA ARG A 221 6.50 10.96 40.63
C ARG A 221 7.67 11.89 40.95
N GLY A 222 8.18 12.65 39.97
CA GLY A 222 9.28 13.60 40.14
C GLY A 222 8.86 14.91 40.80
N GLY A 223 7.59 15.32 40.68
CA GLY A 223 7.06 16.55 41.27
C GLY A 223 6.69 16.46 42.77
N GLY A 224 6.70 15.25 43.36
CA GLY A 224 6.32 15.04 44.77
C GLY A 224 7.48 15.14 45.80
N GLY A 225 8.69 15.54 45.41
CA GLY A 225 9.89 15.53 46.25
C GLY A 225 10.40 16.86 46.76
N GLY A 226 9.60 17.93 46.70
CA GLY A 226 10.11 19.30 47.02
C GLY A 226 9.28 20.08 48.04
N ASP A 227 8.88 19.47 49.17
CA ASP A 227 8.47 20.31 50.33
C ASP A 227 8.68 19.57 51.64
N ALA A 228 9.90 19.56 52.11
CA ALA A 228 10.24 19.33 53.50
C ALA A 228 11.28 20.35 53.91
N ALA A 229 10.84 21.58 54.23
CA ALA A 229 11.66 22.54 54.91
C ALA A 229 11.89 22.09 56.35
N PRO A 230 13.12 22.11 56.86
CA PRO A 230 13.37 21.86 58.28
C PRO A 230 13.02 23.09 59.08
N ARG A 231 12.29 22.90 60.16
CA ARG A 231 12.21 23.87 61.26
C ARG A 231 13.42 23.73 62.15
#